data_e6e47c73f49c62db3d6e0fdbd0dc279f
#
_entry.id   e6e47c73f49c62db3d6e0fdbd0dc279f
#
_cell.length_a   1.000
_cell.length_b   1.000
_cell.length_c   1.000
_cell.angle_alpha   90.00
_cell.angle_beta   90.00
_cell.angle_gamma   90.00
#
_symmetry.space_group_name_H-M   'P 1'
#
loop_
_entity.id
_entity.type
_entity.pdbx_description
1 polymer ?
#
loop_
_entity_poly.entity_id
_entity_poly.type
_entity_poly.pdbx_seq_one_letter_code
_entity_poly.pdbx_strand_id
1 'polypeptide(L)'
;MPDLEDLAERLRELALSLPETYEDEPWGHPVFKVAENRMFAAMDVGEECVRLTVKLTAEEREIAHLLPYVSTARYVGRYGWVTAEVADDESLEAALEWLRESYWLKAPPHLRSAVEGE
;
A
#
# COMPACT_ATOMS: atom_id res chain seq x y z
N MET A 1 -3.58 -3.99 22.31
CA MET A 1 -4.07 -4.19 20.92
C MET A 1 -4.01 -2.88 20.16
N PRO A 2 -3.37 -2.85 18.99
CA PRO A 2 -3.38 -1.63 18.19
C PRO A 2 -4.81 -1.33 17.76
N ASP A 3 -5.13 -0.04 17.74
CA ASP A 3 -6.41 0.42 17.23
C ASP A 3 -6.34 0.37 15.70
N LEU A 4 -7.32 -0.24 15.06
CA LEU A 4 -7.34 -0.35 13.59
C LEU A 4 -7.38 1.03 12.92
N GLU A 5 -8.04 1.99 13.54
CA GLU A 5 -8.05 3.35 12.98
C GLU A 5 -6.67 3.98 13.04
N ASP A 6 -5.89 3.71 14.09
CA ASP A 6 -4.52 4.19 14.20
C ASP A 6 -3.62 3.56 13.15
N LEU A 7 -3.79 2.26 12.90
CA LEU A 7 -3.03 1.56 11.85
C LEU A 7 -3.35 2.15 10.49
N ALA A 8 -4.64 2.35 10.21
CA ALA A 8 -5.08 2.94 8.96
C ALA A 8 -4.53 4.35 8.79
N GLU A 9 -4.54 5.14 9.86
CA GLU A 9 -4.03 6.51 9.82
C GLU A 9 -2.52 6.55 9.57
N ARG A 10 -1.77 5.61 10.15
CA ARG A 10 -0.33 5.51 9.90
C ARG A 10 -0.05 5.23 8.43
N LEU A 11 -0.81 4.32 7.83
CA LEU A 11 -0.66 4.00 6.41
C LEU A 11 -1.06 5.20 5.55
N ARG A 12 -2.15 5.86 5.90
CA ARG A 12 -2.63 7.02 5.17
C ARG A 12 -1.63 8.18 5.22
N GLU A 13 -1.08 8.45 6.40
CA GLU A 13 -0.09 9.51 6.56
C GLU A 13 1.13 9.29 5.67
N LEU A 14 1.63 8.06 5.63
CA LEU A 14 2.77 7.76 4.77
C LEU A 14 2.41 7.95 3.31
N ALA A 15 1.27 7.39 2.88
CA ALA A 15 0.85 7.51 1.48
C ALA A 15 0.75 8.97 1.03
N LEU A 16 0.17 9.81 1.87
CA LEU A 16 -0.04 11.21 1.53
C LEU A 16 1.19 12.09 1.77
N SER A 17 2.22 11.56 2.42
CA SER A 17 3.48 12.28 2.60
C SER A 17 4.38 12.18 1.36
N LEU A 18 4.09 11.26 0.46
CA LEU A 18 4.91 11.06 -0.74
C LEU A 18 4.55 12.10 -1.82
N PRO A 19 5.52 12.47 -2.67
CA PRO A 19 5.29 13.57 -3.64
C PRO A 19 4.14 13.33 -4.61
N GLU A 20 3.33 14.37 -4.80
CA GLU A 20 2.20 14.40 -5.74
C GLU A 20 1.16 13.31 -5.54
N THR A 21 0.92 12.95 -4.29
CA THR A 21 -0.09 11.95 -3.96
C THR A 21 -1.39 12.60 -3.50
N TYR A 22 -2.48 11.87 -3.67
CA TYR A 22 -3.79 12.30 -3.20
C TYR A 22 -4.66 11.08 -2.95
N GLU A 23 -5.71 11.30 -2.18
CA GLU A 23 -6.67 10.26 -1.83
C GLU A 23 -7.94 10.43 -2.64
N ASP A 24 -8.52 9.30 -3.08
CA ASP A 24 -9.78 9.28 -3.80
C ASP A 24 -10.62 8.13 -3.24
N GLU A 25 -11.92 8.15 -3.47
CA GLU A 25 -12.81 7.10 -3.00
C GLU A 25 -13.83 6.71 -4.06
N PRO A 26 -13.37 6.24 -5.23
CA PRO A 26 -14.29 5.93 -6.32
C PRO A 26 -15.23 4.76 -6.02
N TRP A 27 -14.87 3.91 -5.07
CA TRP A 27 -15.62 2.71 -4.74
C TRP A 27 -16.04 2.63 -3.26
N GLY A 28 -16.04 3.76 -2.56
CA GLY A 28 -16.46 3.81 -1.16
C GLY A 28 -15.38 3.46 -0.14
N HIS A 29 -14.14 3.26 -0.59
CA HIS A 29 -13.00 3.08 0.31
C HIS A 29 -11.78 3.85 -0.23
N PRO A 30 -10.83 4.20 0.64
CA PRO A 30 -9.69 5.01 0.22
C PRO A 30 -8.82 4.34 -0.83
N VAL A 31 -8.47 5.10 -1.87
CA VAL A 31 -7.52 4.73 -2.90
C VAL A 31 -6.49 5.85 -2.95
N PHE A 32 -5.21 5.49 -2.96
CA PHE A 32 -4.14 6.49 -3.01
C PHE A 32 -3.53 6.50 -4.40
N LYS A 33 -3.43 7.70 -4.96
CA LYS A 33 -2.97 7.89 -6.34
C LYS A 33 -1.80 8.86 -6.36
N VAL A 34 -1.00 8.73 -7.42
CA VAL A 34 0.14 9.62 -7.64
C VAL A 34 0.05 10.19 -9.05
N ALA A 35 0.43 11.47 -9.18
CA ALA A 35 0.41 12.19 -10.45
C ALA A 35 -0.97 12.14 -11.09
N GLU A 36 -1.07 11.81 -12.39
CA GLU A 36 -2.36 11.78 -13.06
C GLU A 36 -3.02 10.41 -12.95
N ASN A 37 -3.85 10.25 -11.92
CA ASN A 37 -4.73 9.09 -11.77
C ASN A 37 -4.03 7.71 -11.73
N ARG A 38 -2.82 7.66 -11.20
CA ARG A 38 -2.08 6.39 -11.06
C ARG A 38 -2.27 5.83 -9.65
N MET A 39 -3.11 4.82 -9.52
CA MET A 39 -3.32 4.17 -8.22
C MET A 39 -2.07 3.41 -7.81
N PHE A 40 -1.60 3.62 -6.59
CA PHE A 40 -0.50 2.83 -6.02
C PHE A 40 -0.91 2.09 -4.76
N ALA A 41 -2.06 2.37 -4.18
CA ALA A 41 -2.56 1.65 -3.02
C ALA A 41 -4.06 1.79 -2.89
N ALA A 42 -4.68 0.79 -2.29
CA ALA A 42 -6.07 0.85 -1.87
C ALA A 42 -6.14 0.32 -0.46
N MET A 43 -7.06 0.85 0.34
CA MET A 43 -7.16 0.48 1.75
C MET A 43 -8.60 0.28 2.15
N ASP A 44 -8.83 -0.71 3.02
CA ASP A 44 -10.17 -1.00 3.53
C ASP A 44 -10.03 -1.39 5.00
N VAL A 45 -10.76 -0.71 5.88
CA VAL A 45 -10.73 -1.01 7.30
C VAL A 45 -11.82 -2.02 7.62
N GLY A 46 -11.42 -3.23 7.96
CA GLY A 46 -12.33 -4.30 8.33
C GLY A 46 -12.56 -4.35 9.84
N GLU A 47 -13.15 -5.43 10.31
CA GLU A 47 -13.42 -5.60 11.73
C GLU A 47 -12.20 -6.02 12.53
N GLU A 48 -11.30 -6.79 11.92
CA GLU A 48 -10.15 -7.34 12.62
C GLU A 48 -8.80 -6.87 12.06
N CYS A 49 -8.80 -6.26 10.89
CA CYS A 49 -7.56 -5.80 10.26
C CYS A 49 -7.84 -4.67 9.28
N VAL A 50 -6.76 -4.00 8.88
CA VAL A 50 -6.80 -3.04 7.77
C VAL A 50 -6.23 -3.77 6.56
N ARG A 51 -6.99 -3.86 5.49
CA ARG A 51 -6.51 -4.48 4.25
C ARG A 51 -5.87 -3.41 3.39
N LEU A 52 -4.60 -3.62 3.10
CA LEU A 52 -3.85 -2.73 2.21
C LEU A 52 -3.49 -3.48 0.94
N THR A 53 -3.89 -2.96 -0.20
CA THR A 53 -3.59 -3.56 -1.50
C THR A 53 -2.54 -2.71 -2.20
N VAL A 54 -1.43 -3.32 -2.57
CA VAL A 54 -0.28 -2.63 -3.19
C VAL A 54 0.33 -3.50 -4.27
N LYS A 55 1.10 -2.87 -5.18
CA LYS A 55 1.83 -3.58 -6.21
C LYS A 55 3.27 -3.79 -5.75
N LEU A 56 3.81 -4.98 -5.98
CA LEU A 56 5.17 -5.32 -5.60
C LEU A 56 5.94 -5.90 -6.78
N THR A 57 7.27 -5.84 -6.71
CA THR A 57 8.12 -6.52 -7.69
C THR A 57 7.94 -8.03 -7.55
N ALA A 58 8.33 -8.79 -8.57
CA ALA A 58 8.23 -10.24 -8.52
C ALA A 58 8.99 -10.83 -7.33
N GLU A 59 10.18 -10.31 -7.06
CA GLU A 59 11.00 -10.77 -5.94
C GLU A 59 10.32 -10.49 -4.60
N GLU A 60 9.82 -9.29 -4.42
CA GLU A 60 9.18 -8.90 -3.16
C GLU A 60 7.87 -9.66 -2.96
N ARG A 61 7.15 -9.96 -4.05
CA ARG A 61 5.93 -10.77 -3.97
C ARG A 61 6.20 -12.16 -3.42
N GLU A 62 7.29 -12.80 -3.87
CA GLU A 62 7.63 -14.13 -3.38
C GLU A 62 7.88 -14.11 -1.88
N ILE A 63 8.60 -13.08 -1.41
CA ILE A 63 8.87 -12.93 0.02
C ILE A 63 7.57 -12.65 0.78
N ALA A 64 6.77 -11.74 0.26
CA ALA A 64 5.52 -11.35 0.90
C ALA A 64 4.56 -12.53 1.07
N HIS A 65 4.46 -13.38 0.05
CA HIS A 65 3.56 -14.54 0.11
C HIS A 65 3.98 -15.62 1.12
N LEU A 66 5.17 -15.51 1.67
CA LEU A 66 5.59 -16.40 2.75
C LEU A 66 4.96 -15.99 4.08
N LEU A 67 4.42 -14.78 4.15
CA LEU A 67 3.82 -14.27 5.38
C LEU A 67 2.34 -14.63 5.45
N PRO A 68 1.85 -15.06 6.60
CA PRO A 68 0.46 -15.55 6.72
C PRO A 68 -0.61 -14.48 6.50
N TYR A 69 -0.23 -13.19 6.62
CA TYR A 69 -1.20 -12.10 6.46
C TYR A 69 -1.23 -11.51 5.05
N VAL A 70 -0.55 -12.14 4.08
CA VAL A 70 -0.50 -11.66 2.71
C VAL A 70 -1.21 -12.63 1.77
N SER A 71 -2.01 -12.11 0.87
CA SER A 71 -2.72 -12.88 -0.15
C SER A 71 -2.65 -12.15 -1.49
N THR A 72 -3.00 -12.88 -2.57
CA THR A 72 -3.08 -12.29 -3.89
C THR A 72 -4.30 -11.36 -3.93
N ALA A 73 -4.12 -10.16 -4.47
CA ALA A 73 -5.20 -9.20 -4.54
C ALA A 73 -6.30 -9.65 -5.51
N ARG A 74 -7.54 -9.33 -5.19
CA ARG A 74 -8.66 -9.61 -6.08
C ARG A 74 -8.57 -8.77 -7.35
N TYR A 75 -8.95 -9.36 -8.47
CA TYR A 75 -9.02 -8.72 -9.79
C TYR A 75 -7.69 -8.25 -10.37
N VAL A 76 -6.81 -7.66 -9.56
CA VAL A 76 -5.54 -7.10 -10.02
C VAL A 76 -4.32 -7.94 -9.64
N GLY A 77 -4.53 -9.08 -8.94
CA GLY A 77 -3.42 -9.93 -8.49
C GLY A 77 -2.51 -10.40 -9.59
N ARG A 78 -3.07 -10.72 -10.76
CA ARG A 78 -2.29 -11.16 -11.92
C ARG A 78 -1.33 -10.10 -12.46
N TYR A 79 -1.52 -8.85 -12.04
CA TYR A 79 -0.65 -7.75 -12.44
C TYR A 79 0.38 -7.40 -11.35
N GLY A 80 0.53 -8.27 -10.37
CA GLY A 80 1.53 -8.08 -9.34
C GLY A 80 1.05 -7.39 -8.06
N TRP A 81 -0.25 -7.35 -7.83
CA TRP A 81 -0.81 -6.75 -6.64
C TRP A 81 -1.07 -7.79 -5.55
N VAL A 82 -0.82 -7.40 -4.31
CA VAL A 82 -1.09 -8.25 -3.14
C VAL A 82 -1.92 -7.46 -2.12
N THR A 83 -2.62 -8.20 -1.26
CA THR A 83 -3.35 -7.60 -0.14
C THR A 83 -2.70 -8.07 1.16
N ALA A 84 -2.34 -7.11 2.00
CA ALA A 84 -1.80 -7.39 3.33
C ALA A 84 -2.86 -7.07 4.37
N GLU A 85 -3.06 -8.00 5.33
CA GLU A 85 -3.97 -7.80 6.45
C GLU A 85 -3.17 -7.26 7.62
N VAL A 86 -3.28 -5.94 7.84
CA VAL A 86 -2.50 -5.24 8.85
C VAL A 86 -3.28 -5.21 10.16
N ALA A 87 -2.74 -5.87 11.19
CA ALA A 87 -3.42 -5.99 12.47
C ALA A 87 -2.52 -5.76 13.68
N ASP A 88 -1.20 -5.62 13.48
CA ASP A 88 -0.24 -5.43 14.55
C ASP A 88 0.96 -4.63 14.05
N ASP A 89 1.93 -4.38 14.93
CA ASP A 89 3.10 -3.58 14.59
C ASP A 89 3.97 -4.24 13.52
N GLU A 90 4.10 -5.56 13.56
CA GLU A 90 4.91 -6.28 12.59
C GLU A 90 4.34 -6.16 11.17
N SER A 91 3.05 -6.42 11.02
CA SER A 91 2.40 -6.31 9.71
C SER A 91 2.33 -4.85 9.25
N LEU A 92 2.22 -3.91 10.19
CA LEU A 92 2.24 -2.49 9.85
C LEU A 92 3.60 -2.07 9.27
N GLU A 93 4.69 -2.50 9.89
CA GLU A 93 6.02 -2.13 9.40
C GLU A 93 6.26 -2.68 8.00
N ALA A 94 5.87 -3.93 7.76
CA ALA A 94 5.97 -4.52 6.43
C ALA A 94 5.12 -3.75 5.42
N ALA A 95 3.89 -3.43 5.80
CA ALA A 95 2.96 -2.70 4.93
C ALA A 95 3.49 -1.31 4.57
N LEU A 96 4.12 -0.62 5.52
CA LEU A 96 4.70 0.70 5.25
C LEU A 96 5.80 0.62 4.19
N GLU A 97 6.65 -0.40 4.28
CA GLU A 97 7.71 -0.60 3.29
C GLU A 97 7.12 -0.93 1.91
N TRP A 98 6.12 -1.80 1.86
CA TRP A 98 5.47 -2.17 0.60
C TRP A 98 4.71 -1.00 -0.02
N LEU A 99 4.17 -0.12 0.81
CA LEU A 99 3.50 1.09 0.33
C LEU A 99 4.49 1.98 -0.41
N ARG A 100 5.71 2.14 0.13
CA ARG A 100 6.78 2.90 -0.53
C ARG A 100 7.19 2.26 -1.85
N GLU A 101 7.33 0.93 -1.86
CA GLU A 101 7.69 0.22 -3.08
C GLU A 101 6.64 0.37 -4.16
N SER A 102 5.36 0.25 -3.78
CA SER A 102 4.26 0.40 -4.71
C SER A 102 4.23 1.81 -5.32
N TYR A 103 4.45 2.82 -4.48
CA TYR A 103 4.56 4.19 -4.96
C TYR A 103 5.70 4.30 -5.98
N TRP A 104 6.86 3.76 -5.64
CA TRP A 104 8.02 3.82 -6.52
C TRP A 104 7.74 3.16 -7.88
N LEU A 105 7.03 2.04 -7.87
CA LEU A 105 6.68 1.32 -9.10
C LEU A 105 5.67 2.08 -9.96
N LYS A 106 4.77 2.83 -9.34
CA LYS A 106 3.70 3.53 -10.07
C LYS A 106 4.01 4.98 -10.38
N ALA A 107 4.92 5.60 -9.65
CA ALA A 107 5.24 7.00 -9.84
C ALA A 107 6.01 7.25 -11.14
N PRO A 108 5.80 8.41 -11.77
CA PRO A 108 6.64 8.81 -12.91
C PRO A 108 8.11 8.88 -12.50
N PRO A 109 9.06 8.66 -13.44
CA PRO A 109 10.49 8.62 -13.09
C PRO A 109 11.02 9.84 -12.34
N HIS A 110 10.54 11.03 -12.63
CA HIS A 110 11.02 12.23 -11.96
C HIS A 110 10.66 12.26 -10.47
N LEU A 111 9.58 11.59 -10.08
CA LEU A 111 9.19 11.51 -8.67
C LEU A 111 9.96 10.43 -7.92
N ARG A 112 10.44 9.40 -8.64
CA ARG A 112 11.26 8.35 -8.04
C ARG A 112 12.55 8.91 -7.49
N SER A 113 13.16 9.85 -8.20
CA SER A 113 14.39 10.49 -7.75
C SER A 113 14.21 11.22 -6.42
N ALA A 114 13.05 11.83 -6.21
CA ALA A 114 12.76 12.53 -4.97
C ALA A 114 12.69 11.58 -3.77
N VAL A 115 12.24 10.34 -3.99
CA VAL A 115 12.16 9.33 -2.93
C VAL A 115 13.50 8.68 -2.67
N GLU A 116 14.24 8.36 -3.74
CA GLU A 116 15.56 7.72 -3.62
C GLU A 116 16.65 8.66 -3.09
N GLY A 117 16.49 9.94 -3.31
CA GLY A 117 17.47 10.94 -2.92
C GLY A 117 17.56 11.17 -1.42
N GLU A 118 16.78 10.46 -0.67
CA GLU A 118 16.81 10.54 0.78
C GLU A 118 17.78 9.54 1.37
#